data_c7eb9fe9ce4f7822b1ee752557b5f1a2
#
_entry.id   c7eb9fe9ce4f7822b1ee752557b5f1a2
#
_cell.length_a   1.000
_cell.length_b   1.000
_cell.length_c   1.000
_cell.angle_alpha   90.00
_cell.angle_beta   90.00
_cell.angle_gamma   90.00
#
_symmetry.space_group_name_H-M   'P 1'
#
loop_
_entity.id
_entity.type
_entity.pdbx_description
1 polymer ?
#
loop_
_entity_poly.entity_id
_entity_poly.type
_entity_poly.pdbx_seq_one_letter_code
_entity_poly.pdbx_strand_id
1 'polypeptide(L)'
;MACSINYEHVDCVEIGGVYKVMGEVGFDLVVCDFSTRSVVVCLPGRVMYVDVSKSPNISEDQKITILNKIYMEMVPKQFLKICKAHGPEIMGLDSAGVTTVSVFDEAMKVIPDHLKDRYESYFANLAGSNFYEGAGLPLLPFSRGSEMVFCAMQENLSDATNSVINNEESADGVKFSLKKPLYELELTIPAFQTVAATSTDIGKVVQNCCYARITIKKGGETIYTSQHQGNVQNIVPRGSSERTPWLAYSDALNEMFFSGAKKIKALISGKSIKKENPLLIINPSGIKGVFVA
;
A
#
# COMPACT_ATOMS: atom_id res chain seq x y z
N MET A 1 -10.70 7.09 17.71
CA MET A 1 -9.77 6.97 16.56
C MET A 1 -8.55 6.23 17.05
N ALA A 2 -8.04 5.27 16.32
CA ALA A 2 -6.84 4.50 16.64
C ALA A 2 -5.91 4.45 15.42
N CYS A 3 -4.61 4.26 15.65
CA CYS A 3 -3.61 4.07 14.62
C CYS A 3 -3.04 2.66 14.74
N SER A 4 -3.05 1.94 13.65
CA SER A 4 -2.47 0.59 13.56
C SER A 4 -1.33 0.57 12.56
N ILE A 5 -0.23 -0.06 12.92
CA ILE A 5 0.90 -0.28 12.02
C ILE A 5 0.68 -1.58 11.24
N ASN A 6 0.69 -1.49 9.92
CA ASN A 6 0.46 -2.64 9.04
C ASN A 6 1.76 -3.33 8.67
N TYR A 7 2.79 -2.54 8.39
CA TYR A 7 4.13 -3.04 8.10
C TYR A 7 5.18 -1.99 8.39
N GLU A 8 6.38 -2.46 8.61
CA GLU A 8 7.59 -1.64 8.70
C GLU A 8 8.76 -2.39 8.09
N HIS A 9 9.64 -1.69 7.41
CA HIS A 9 10.90 -2.25 6.94
C HIS A 9 11.96 -1.18 6.71
N VAL A 10 13.22 -1.60 6.68
CA VAL A 10 14.37 -0.77 6.31
C VAL A 10 15.20 -1.52 5.30
N ASP A 11 15.36 -0.95 4.12
CA ASP A 11 16.15 -1.47 3.02
C ASP A 11 17.38 -0.62 2.73
N CYS A 12 18.40 -1.26 2.14
CA CYS A 12 19.62 -0.60 1.70
C CYS A 12 19.96 -1.06 0.28
N VAL A 13 20.04 -0.10 -0.65
CA VAL A 13 20.32 -0.40 -2.06
C VAL A 13 21.50 0.41 -2.55
N GLU A 14 22.45 -0.24 -3.22
CA GLU A 14 23.59 0.41 -3.85
C GLU A 14 23.18 1.15 -5.11
N ILE A 15 23.55 2.43 -5.18
CA ILE A 15 23.37 3.28 -6.35
C ILE A 15 24.69 4.02 -6.62
N GLY A 16 25.43 3.57 -7.64
CA GLY A 16 26.63 4.28 -8.09
C GLY A 16 27.75 4.42 -7.04
N GLY A 17 27.95 3.38 -6.20
CA GLY A 17 29.00 3.37 -5.17
C GLY A 17 28.61 4.05 -3.85
N VAL A 18 27.37 4.52 -3.73
CA VAL A 18 26.74 4.94 -2.48
C VAL A 18 25.52 4.09 -2.20
N TYR A 19 25.12 4.01 -0.95
CA TYR A 19 24.00 3.17 -0.52
C TYR A 19 22.81 4.05 -0.13
N LYS A 20 21.71 3.92 -0.87
CA LYS A 20 20.43 4.53 -0.49
C LYS A 20 19.81 3.66 0.60
N VAL A 21 19.59 4.27 1.75
CA VAL A 21 18.86 3.67 2.86
C VAL A 21 17.43 4.17 2.82
N MET A 22 16.48 3.26 2.90
CA MET A 22 15.07 3.59 2.90
C MET A 22 14.37 2.88 4.04
N GLY A 23 13.74 3.67 4.93
CA GLY A 23 12.81 3.17 5.95
C GLY A 23 11.38 3.45 5.51
N GLU A 24 10.50 2.50 5.70
CA GLU A 24 9.10 2.64 5.34
C GLU A 24 8.19 2.08 6.44
N VAL A 25 7.12 2.82 6.75
CA VAL A 25 6.07 2.40 7.67
C VAL A 25 4.71 2.66 7.03
N GLY A 26 3.93 1.60 6.89
CA GLY A 26 2.52 1.67 6.50
C GLY A 26 1.62 1.55 7.73
N PHE A 27 0.59 2.38 7.80
CA PHE A 27 -0.33 2.41 8.93
C PHE A 27 -1.76 2.71 8.48
N ASP A 28 -2.72 2.36 9.32
CA ASP A 28 -4.12 2.72 9.17
C ASP A 28 -4.58 3.58 10.33
N LEU A 29 -5.27 4.69 10.01
CA LEU A 29 -6.06 5.45 10.97
C LEU A 29 -7.49 4.93 10.95
N VAL A 30 -7.89 4.26 12.02
CA VAL A 30 -9.20 3.64 12.12
C VAL A 30 -10.11 4.52 12.97
N VAL A 31 -11.26 4.89 12.41
CA VAL A 31 -12.33 5.61 13.10
C VAL A 31 -13.42 4.61 13.46
N CYS A 32 -13.69 4.48 14.75
CA CYS A 32 -14.71 3.56 15.26
C CYS A 32 -15.89 4.35 15.86
N ASP A 33 -17.08 3.85 15.65
CA ASP A 33 -18.27 4.27 16.36
C ASP A 33 -18.51 3.30 17.53
N PHE A 34 -18.38 3.81 18.75
CA PHE A 34 -18.56 3.03 19.96
C PHE A 34 -20.02 2.68 20.22
N SER A 35 -20.97 3.50 19.74
CA SER A 35 -22.40 3.23 19.94
C SER A 35 -22.88 2.03 19.14
N THR A 36 -22.37 1.90 17.91
CA THR A 36 -22.69 0.77 17.01
C THR A 36 -21.65 -0.34 17.06
N ARG A 37 -20.56 -0.15 17.81
CA ARG A 37 -19.39 -1.06 17.86
C ARG A 37 -18.90 -1.42 16.45
N SER A 38 -18.77 -0.45 15.59
CA SER A 38 -18.37 -0.67 14.19
C SER A 38 -17.23 0.25 13.76
N VAL A 39 -16.42 -0.25 12.83
CA VAL A 39 -15.47 0.59 12.10
C VAL A 39 -16.25 1.40 11.08
N VAL A 40 -16.10 2.72 11.16
CA VAL A 40 -16.77 3.67 10.27
C VAL A 40 -15.95 3.89 9.01
N VAL A 41 -14.64 4.13 9.18
CA VAL A 41 -13.72 4.40 8.08
C VAL A 41 -12.30 4.05 8.51
N CYS A 42 -11.49 3.67 7.52
CA CYS A 42 -10.05 3.56 7.65
C CYS A 42 -9.38 4.52 6.67
N LEU A 43 -8.38 5.23 7.15
CA LEU A 43 -7.57 6.15 6.36
C LEU A 43 -6.15 5.60 6.31
N PRO A 44 -5.81 4.85 5.26
CA PRO A 44 -4.48 4.28 5.14
C PRO A 44 -3.45 5.38 4.93
N GLY A 45 -2.34 5.27 5.63
CA GLY A 45 -1.22 6.18 5.55
C GLY A 45 0.09 5.45 5.30
N ARG A 46 1.05 6.18 4.77
CA ARG A 46 2.40 5.69 4.53
C ARG A 46 3.42 6.78 4.78
N VAL A 47 4.53 6.40 5.35
CA VAL A 47 5.67 7.30 5.58
C VAL A 47 6.92 6.63 5.07
N MET A 48 7.72 7.38 4.33
CA MET A 48 9.00 6.92 3.79
C MET A 48 10.11 7.87 4.21
N TYR A 49 11.16 7.33 4.82
CA TYR A 49 12.41 8.00 5.14
C TYR A 49 13.49 7.55 4.17
N VAL A 50 14.23 8.49 3.62
CA VAL A 50 15.33 8.20 2.70
C VAL A 50 16.59 8.89 3.20
N ASP A 51 17.70 8.13 3.21
CA ASP A 51 19.04 8.63 3.57
C ASP A 51 20.11 7.98 2.69
N VAL A 52 21.34 8.41 2.82
CA VAL A 52 22.48 7.90 2.08
C VAL A 52 23.53 7.38 3.06
N SER A 53 23.96 6.14 2.89
CA SER A 53 25.05 5.52 3.65
C SER A 53 26.28 5.31 2.77
N LYS A 54 27.46 5.30 3.39
CA LYS A 54 28.71 4.87 2.76
C LYS A 54 28.97 3.37 2.93
N SER A 55 28.16 2.69 3.77
CA SER A 55 28.30 1.26 4.05
C SER A 55 27.15 0.47 3.41
N PRO A 56 27.44 -0.71 2.83
CA PRO A 56 26.43 -1.62 2.30
C PRO A 56 25.57 -2.26 3.39
N ASN A 57 26.08 -2.32 4.60
CA ASN A 57 25.42 -2.98 5.70
C ASN A 57 24.89 -1.94 6.69
N ILE A 58 23.59 -2.00 6.92
CA ILE A 58 22.94 -1.25 7.99
C ILE A 58 22.88 -2.17 9.21
N SER A 59 23.46 -1.72 10.32
CA SER A 59 23.35 -2.45 11.60
C SER A 59 21.89 -2.42 12.12
N GLU A 60 21.54 -3.37 12.98
CA GLU A 60 20.23 -3.37 13.62
C GLU A 60 19.98 -2.08 14.43
N ASP A 61 21.00 -1.53 15.09
CA ASP A 61 20.88 -0.24 15.81
C ASP A 61 20.57 0.92 14.86
N GLN A 62 21.14 0.91 13.65
CA GLN A 62 20.81 1.92 12.63
C GLN A 62 19.38 1.76 12.11
N LYS A 63 18.90 0.53 11.90
CA LYS A 63 17.50 0.26 11.52
C LYS A 63 16.54 0.75 12.59
N ILE A 64 16.82 0.42 13.86
CA ILE A 64 16.02 0.89 15.01
C ILE A 64 16.02 2.42 15.07
N THR A 65 17.17 3.07 14.85
CA THR A 65 17.27 4.54 14.84
C THR A 65 16.39 5.15 13.74
N ILE A 66 16.40 4.57 12.53
CA ILE A 66 15.58 5.02 11.40
C ILE A 66 14.09 4.84 11.72
N LEU A 67 13.69 3.68 12.20
CA LEU A 67 12.30 3.40 12.57
C LEU A 67 11.82 4.33 13.69
N ASN A 68 12.63 4.53 14.74
CA ASN A 68 12.31 5.47 15.80
C ASN A 68 12.09 6.90 15.27
N LYS A 69 12.92 7.37 14.34
CA LYS A 69 12.73 8.68 13.71
C LYS A 69 11.42 8.74 12.93
N ILE A 70 11.08 7.67 12.19
CA ILE A 70 9.81 7.58 11.47
C ILE A 70 8.64 7.66 12.46
N TYR A 71 8.65 6.85 13.52
CA TYR A 71 7.58 6.81 14.50
C TYR A 71 7.41 8.11 15.29
N MET A 72 8.50 8.70 15.72
CA MET A 72 8.43 9.88 16.59
C MET A 72 8.21 11.19 15.85
N GLU A 73 8.66 11.30 14.61
CA GLU A 73 8.62 12.57 13.88
C GLU A 73 7.69 12.55 12.66
N MET A 74 7.63 11.44 11.91
CA MET A 74 6.99 11.42 10.60
C MET A 74 5.56 10.89 10.67
N VAL A 75 5.31 9.78 11.36
CA VAL A 75 3.96 9.23 11.52
C VAL A 75 3.01 10.24 12.16
N PRO A 76 3.37 10.96 13.27
CA PRO A 76 2.49 11.98 13.86
C PRO A 76 2.20 13.15 12.90
N LYS A 77 3.16 13.57 12.09
CA LYS A 77 2.93 14.63 11.08
C LYS A 77 1.97 14.19 9.99
N GLN A 78 2.12 12.97 9.50
CA GLN A 78 1.22 12.41 8.48
C GLN A 78 -0.18 12.18 9.07
N PHE A 79 -0.26 11.69 10.31
CA PHE A 79 -1.51 11.60 11.07
C PHE A 79 -2.24 12.94 11.12
N LEU A 80 -1.58 14.01 11.55
CA LEU A 80 -2.17 15.34 11.60
C LEU A 80 -2.59 15.86 10.24
N LYS A 81 -1.82 15.56 9.17
CA LYS A 81 -2.16 15.92 7.80
C LYS A 81 -3.46 15.23 7.37
N ILE A 82 -3.59 13.93 7.63
CA ILE A 82 -4.78 13.14 7.35
C ILE A 82 -5.99 13.70 8.10
N CYS A 83 -5.85 13.93 9.41
CA CYS A 83 -6.94 14.48 10.24
C CYS A 83 -7.39 15.88 9.78
N LYS A 84 -6.47 16.72 9.32
CA LYS A 84 -6.81 18.06 8.80
C LYS A 84 -7.48 18.04 7.43
N ALA A 85 -7.11 17.07 6.58
CA ALA A 85 -7.66 16.95 5.23
C ALA A 85 -9.12 16.46 5.25
N HIS A 86 -9.50 15.73 6.27
CA HIS A 86 -10.80 15.06 6.36
C HIS A 86 -11.46 15.33 7.70
N GLY A 87 -11.88 16.53 7.95
CA GLY A 87 -12.71 16.84 9.10
C GLY A 87 -13.99 15.97 9.21
N PRO A 88 -15.01 16.38 9.95
CA PRO A 88 -16.21 15.57 10.25
C PRO A 88 -17.01 15.04 9.04
N GLU A 89 -16.65 15.46 7.82
CA GLU A 89 -17.28 15.02 6.56
C GLU A 89 -16.97 13.57 6.14
N ILE A 90 -16.07 12.87 6.88
CA ILE A 90 -15.75 11.45 6.64
C ILE A 90 -16.96 10.52 6.89
N MET A 91 -17.90 10.97 7.71
CA MET A 91 -19.10 10.20 8.05
C MET A 91 -20.13 10.28 6.92
N GLY A 92 -20.17 9.27 6.06
CA GLY A 92 -21.18 9.15 5.00
C GLY A 92 -20.65 8.76 3.62
N LEU A 93 -19.35 8.51 3.47
CA LEU A 93 -18.81 7.98 2.22
C LEU A 93 -19.15 6.49 2.08
N ASP A 94 -19.60 6.10 0.87
CA ASP A 94 -19.74 4.68 0.53
C ASP A 94 -18.41 3.96 0.80
N SER A 95 -18.46 2.89 1.58
CA SER A 95 -17.26 2.18 1.98
C SER A 95 -16.69 1.38 0.81
N ALA A 96 -15.43 1.59 0.52
CA ALA A 96 -14.64 0.76 -0.38
C ALA A 96 -13.55 0.04 0.43
N GLY A 97 -13.07 -1.09 -0.04
CA GLY A 97 -11.99 -1.81 0.62
C GLY A 97 -11.30 -2.78 -0.34
N VAL A 98 -10.00 -2.99 -0.15
CA VAL A 98 -9.30 -4.07 -0.82
C VAL A 98 -9.70 -5.37 -0.12
N THR A 99 -10.26 -6.31 -0.89
CA THR A 99 -10.76 -7.58 -0.33
C THR A 99 -9.87 -8.76 -0.73
N THR A 100 -9.16 -8.64 -1.84
CA THR A 100 -8.30 -9.72 -2.36
C THR A 100 -7.05 -9.11 -2.98
N VAL A 101 -5.92 -9.71 -2.67
CA VAL A 101 -4.64 -9.44 -3.34
C VAL A 101 -4.08 -10.76 -3.85
N SER A 102 -3.83 -10.84 -5.13
CA SER A 102 -3.24 -12.01 -5.79
C SER A 102 -1.94 -11.60 -6.47
N VAL A 103 -0.88 -12.34 -6.20
CA VAL A 103 0.43 -12.15 -6.83
C VAL A 103 0.80 -13.43 -7.55
N PHE A 104 1.16 -13.33 -8.85
CA PHE A 104 1.56 -14.49 -9.61
C PHE A 104 2.98 -14.91 -9.26
N ASP A 105 3.30 -16.20 -9.52
CA ASP A 105 4.60 -16.79 -9.16
C ASP A 105 5.79 -16.00 -9.72
N GLU A 106 5.66 -15.46 -10.93
CA GLU A 106 6.72 -14.66 -11.54
C GLU A 106 6.95 -13.32 -10.80
N ALA A 107 5.89 -12.69 -10.37
CA ALA A 107 6.00 -11.48 -9.55
C ALA A 107 6.50 -11.80 -8.13
N MET A 108 6.08 -12.93 -7.56
CA MET A 108 6.50 -13.37 -6.22
C MET A 108 8.02 -13.61 -6.13
N LYS A 109 8.69 -14.00 -7.22
CA LYS A 109 10.16 -14.18 -7.26
C LYS A 109 10.94 -12.88 -7.01
N VAL A 110 10.33 -11.75 -7.32
CA VAL A 110 10.96 -10.42 -7.23
C VAL A 110 10.72 -9.75 -5.88
N ILE A 111 9.67 -10.15 -5.18
CA ILE A 111 9.31 -9.60 -3.88
C ILE A 111 10.39 -10.00 -2.86
N PRO A 112 10.94 -9.06 -2.05
CA PRO A 112 11.87 -9.35 -0.99
C PRO A 112 11.33 -10.36 0.02
N ASP A 113 12.19 -11.23 0.55
CA ASP A 113 11.79 -12.31 1.44
C ASP A 113 11.04 -11.82 2.68
N HIS A 114 11.43 -10.68 3.24
CA HIS A 114 10.77 -10.09 4.41
C HIS A 114 9.33 -9.60 4.14
N LEU A 115 8.95 -9.45 2.88
CA LEU A 115 7.57 -9.08 2.47
C LEU A 115 6.73 -10.28 2.03
N LYS A 116 7.35 -11.45 1.73
CA LYS A 116 6.64 -12.60 1.18
C LYS A 116 5.53 -13.13 2.07
N ASP A 117 5.74 -13.14 3.39
CA ASP A 117 4.74 -13.65 4.34
C ASP A 117 3.56 -12.68 4.57
N ARG A 118 3.73 -11.42 4.19
CA ARG A 118 2.73 -10.36 4.40
C ARG A 118 2.41 -9.54 3.13
N TYR A 119 2.69 -10.09 1.96
CA TYR A 119 2.54 -9.38 0.69
C TYR A 119 1.12 -8.85 0.46
N GLU A 120 0.10 -9.59 0.88
CA GLU A 120 -1.30 -9.19 0.73
C GLU A 120 -1.57 -7.87 1.47
N SER A 121 -1.19 -7.80 2.74
CA SER A 121 -1.35 -6.59 3.57
C SER A 121 -0.50 -5.44 3.05
N TYR A 122 0.73 -5.72 2.59
CA TYR A 122 1.62 -4.72 2.01
C TYR A 122 0.99 -4.07 0.77
N PHE A 123 0.57 -4.85 -0.22
CA PHE A 123 -0.02 -4.31 -1.46
C PHE A 123 -1.38 -3.66 -1.23
N ALA A 124 -2.19 -4.19 -0.32
CA ALA A 124 -3.46 -3.59 0.05
C ALA A 124 -3.26 -2.20 0.67
N ASN A 125 -2.32 -2.05 1.61
CA ASN A 125 -2.01 -0.77 2.21
C ASN A 125 -1.36 0.20 1.20
N LEU A 126 -0.44 -0.31 0.36
CA LEU A 126 0.19 0.48 -0.70
C LEU A 126 -0.85 1.06 -1.67
N ALA A 127 -1.79 0.25 -2.12
CA ALA A 127 -2.89 0.72 -2.97
C ALA A 127 -3.79 1.69 -2.21
N GLY A 128 -4.17 1.37 -0.99
CA GLY A 128 -5.03 2.19 -0.14
C GLY A 128 -4.46 3.57 0.13
N SER A 129 -3.21 3.66 0.55
CA SER A 129 -2.54 4.95 0.82
C SER A 129 -2.45 5.81 -0.44
N ASN A 130 -2.13 5.21 -1.60
CA ASN A 130 -2.09 5.94 -2.86
C ASN A 130 -3.48 6.37 -3.37
N PHE A 131 -4.52 5.55 -3.19
CA PHE A 131 -5.90 5.93 -3.54
C PHE A 131 -6.39 7.06 -2.65
N TYR A 132 -6.03 7.02 -1.37
CA TYR A 132 -6.35 8.09 -0.45
C TYR A 132 -5.59 9.39 -0.79
N GLU A 133 -4.29 9.34 -0.98
CA GLU A 133 -3.46 10.51 -1.32
C GLU A 133 -3.83 11.09 -2.70
N GLY A 134 -4.03 10.24 -3.70
CA GLY A 134 -4.30 10.66 -5.08
C GLY A 134 -5.71 11.20 -5.31
N ALA A 135 -6.70 10.76 -4.53
CA ALA A 135 -8.09 11.12 -4.75
C ALA A 135 -8.92 11.35 -3.47
N GLY A 136 -8.35 11.20 -2.29
CA GLY A 136 -9.10 11.27 -1.03
C GLY A 136 -10.15 10.15 -0.93
N LEU A 137 -9.83 8.94 -1.40
CA LEU A 137 -10.70 7.78 -1.31
C LEU A 137 -10.34 6.98 -0.05
N PRO A 138 -11.11 7.05 1.03
CA PRO A 138 -10.88 6.23 2.21
C PRO A 138 -11.22 4.78 1.91
N LEU A 139 -10.43 3.85 2.45
CA LEU A 139 -10.69 2.42 2.32
C LEU A 139 -10.91 1.79 3.70
N LEU A 140 -11.71 0.75 3.74
CA LEU A 140 -11.75 -0.12 4.93
C LEU A 140 -10.45 -0.92 5.04
N PRO A 141 -10.02 -1.28 6.25
CA PRO A 141 -8.82 -2.08 6.46
C PRO A 141 -8.88 -3.39 5.69
N PHE A 142 -7.75 -3.86 5.19
CA PHE A 142 -7.67 -5.16 4.54
C PHE A 142 -7.97 -6.28 5.55
N SER A 143 -8.97 -7.11 5.27
CA SER A 143 -9.59 -8.02 6.25
C SER A 143 -8.61 -9.04 6.85
N ARG A 144 -7.66 -9.57 6.09
CA ARG A 144 -6.69 -10.55 6.61
C ARG A 144 -5.61 -9.96 7.52
N GLY A 145 -5.36 -8.63 7.44
CA GLY A 145 -4.49 -7.92 8.39
C GLY A 145 -5.24 -7.32 9.56
N SER A 146 -6.55 -7.10 9.41
CA SER A 146 -7.37 -6.40 10.39
C SER A 146 -7.67 -7.21 11.65
N GLU A 147 -7.65 -8.54 11.61
CA GLU A 147 -7.85 -9.35 12.83
C GLU A 147 -6.75 -9.06 13.87
N MET A 148 -5.48 -8.95 13.46
CA MET A 148 -4.39 -8.57 14.36
C MET A 148 -4.52 -7.12 14.86
N VAL A 149 -4.96 -6.22 13.99
CA VAL A 149 -5.22 -4.81 14.32
C VAL A 149 -6.35 -4.72 15.35
N PHE A 150 -7.43 -5.45 15.14
CA PHE A 150 -8.57 -5.48 16.05
C PHE A 150 -8.21 -6.09 17.40
N CYS A 151 -7.41 -7.16 17.46
CA CYS A 151 -6.92 -7.73 18.71
C CYS A 151 -6.07 -6.70 19.48
N ALA A 152 -5.11 -6.05 18.85
CA ALA A 152 -4.28 -5.04 19.50
C ALA A 152 -5.09 -3.80 19.93
N MET A 153 -6.10 -3.40 19.15
CA MET A 153 -7.03 -2.32 19.53
C MET A 153 -7.94 -2.76 20.70
N GLN A 154 -8.40 -3.99 20.72
CA GLN A 154 -9.20 -4.54 21.81
C GLN A 154 -8.42 -4.54 23.12
N GLU A 155 -7.17 -5.00 23.12
CA GLU A 155 -6.30 -4.99 24.28
C GLU A 155 -6.07 -3.55 24.81
N ASN A 156 -5.67 -2.63 23.94
CA ASN A 156 -5.40 -1.25 24.33
C ASN A 156 -6.65 -0.46 24.72
N LEU A 157 -7.81 -0.75 24.13
CA LEU A 157 -9.07 -0.11 24.48
C LEU A 157 -9.69 -0.71 25.74
N SER A 158 -9.49 -2.00 26.02
CA SER A 158 -9.93 -2.60 27.28
C SER A 158 -9.20 -1.99 28.47
N ASP A 159 -7.90 -1.74 28.35
CA ASP A 159 -7.11 -1.08 29.39
C ASP A 159 -7.54 0.39 29.60
N ALA A 160 -7.82 1.12 28.51
CA ALA A 160 -8.29 2.49 28.59
C ALA A 160 -9.73 2.62 29.12
N THR A 161 -10.62 1.69 28.76
CA THR A 161 -12.02 1.67 29.24
C THR A 161 -12.14 1.16 30.65
N ASN A 162 -11.33 0.21 31.09
CA ASN A 162 -11.28 -0.25 32.48
C ASN A 162 -10.83 0.84 33.44
N SER A 163 -10.07 1.83 32.97
CA SER A 163 -9.70 3.01 33.77
C SER A 163 -10.84 4.04 33.92
N VAL A 164 -11.87 4.00 33.06
CA VAL A 164 -12.97 4.99 33.00
C VAL A 164 -14.31 4.42 33.46
N ILE A 165 -14.51 3.12 33.35
CA ILE A 165 -15.79 2.45 33.66
C ILE A 165 -15.57 1.41 34.74
N ASN A 166 -15.74 1.81 35.99
CA ASN A 166 -15.77 0.93 37.16
C ASN A 166 -17.05 0.05 37.18
N ASN A 167 -17.32 -0.71 36.14
CA ASN A 167 -18.41 -1.66 36.12
C ASN A 167 -17.97 -3.05 35.67
N GLU A 168 -18.30 -4.04 36.51
CA GLU A 168 -17.89 -5.43 36.55
C GLU A 168 -18.25 -6.32 35.33
N GLU A 169 -18.46 -5.79 34.13
CA GLU A 169 -18.96 -6.55 32.99
C GLU A 169 -18.03 -6.60 31.77
N SER A 170 -16.75 -6.64 31.89
CA SER A 170 -16.01 -7.02 30.68
C SER A 170 -14.59 -7.52 30.90
N ALA A 171 -14.47 -8.80 31.21
CA ALA A 171 -13.29 -9.59 30.86
C ALA A 171 -13.18 -9.83 29.33
N ASP A 172 -14.23 -9.59 28.57
CA ASP A 172 -14.26 -9.62 27.10
C ASP A 172 -14.17 -8.20 26.55
N GLY A 173 -12.98 -7.80 26.06
CA GLY A 173 -12.74 -6.47 25.47
C GLY A 173 -13.78 -6.08 24.41
N VAL A 174 -13.94 -4.77 24.16
CA VAL A 174 -14.93 -4.24 23.23
C VAL A 174 -14.64 -4.75 21.81
N LYS A 175 -15.49 -5.64 21.29
CA LYS A 175 -15.37 -6.17 19.92
C LYS A 175 -15.99 -5.21 18.93
N PHE A 176 -15.20 -4.73 17.97
CA PHE A 176 -15.68 -3.93 16.85
C PHE A 176 -15.92 -4.83 15.64
N SER A 177 -17.03 -4.61 14.94
CA SER A 177 -17.32 -5.29 13.68
C SER A 177 -16.77 -4.49 12.49
N LEU A 178 -16.10 -5.17 11.57
CA LEU A 178 -15.75 -4.61 10.28
C LEU A 178 -16.94 -4.77 9.33
N LYS A 179 -17.47 -3.64 8.84
CA LYS A 179 -18.52 -3.69 7.82
C LYS A 179 -17.94 -4.22 6.51
N LYS A 180 -18.70 -5.06 5.80
CA LYS A 180 -18.34 -5.44 4.44
C LYS A 180 -18.33 -4.19 3.56
N PRO A 181 -17.27 -3.94 2.75
CA PRO A 181 -17.24 -2.81 1.85
C PRO A 181 -18.37 -2.92 0.80
N LEU A 182 -18.99 -1.79 0.47
CA LEU A 182 -19.95 -1.71 -0.63
C LEU A 182 -19.26 -1.94 -1.98
N TYR A 183 -18.03 -1.42 -2.10
CA TYR A 183 -17.18 -1.59 -3.26
C TYR A 183 -15.96 -2.43 -2.87
N GLU A 184 -15.89 -3.63 -3.43
CA GLU A 184 -14.80 -4.58 -3.22
C GLU A 184 -13.74 -4.39 -4.30
N LEU A 185 -12.50 -4.11 -3.91
CA LEU A 185 -11.37 -3.97 -4.80
C LEU A 185 -10.52 -5.25 -4.75
N GLU A 186 -10.34 -5.87 -5.90
CA GLU A 186 -9.43 -7.01 -6.06
C GLU A 186 -8.21 -6.55 -6.84
N LEU A 187 -7.03 -6.80 -6.30
CA LEU A 187 -5.75 -6.47 -6.90
C LEU A 187 -5.08 -7.75 -7.39
N THR A 188 -4.63 -7.79 -8.64
CA THR A 188 -3.81 -8.86 -9.17
C THR A 188 -2.52 -8.29 -9.71
N ILE A 189 -1.36 -8.79 -9.27
CA ILE A 189 -0.03 -8.35 -9.69
C ILE A 189 0.62 -9.50 -10.45
N PRO A 190 0.56 -9.49 -11.79
CA PRO A 190 1.04 -10.60 -12.61
C PRO A 190 2.56 -10.61 -12.77
N ALA A 191 3.20 -9.44 -12.88
CA ALA A 191 4.62 -9.39 -13.18
C ALA A 191 5.26 -8.06 -12.84
N PHE A 192 6.58 -8.14 -12.61
CA PHE A 192 7.52 -7.02 -12.64
C PHE A 192 8.53 -7.27 -13.77
N GLN A 193 8.96 -6.22 -14.44
CA GLN A 193 9.88 -6.35 -15.58
C GLN A 193 10.86 -5.20 -15.63
N THR A 194 12.15 -5.52 -15.81
CA THR A 194 13.17 -4.53 -16.12
C THR A 194 13.52 -4.63 -17.61
N VAL A 195 13.42 -3.51 -18.31
CA VAL A 195 13.76 -3.40 -19.73
C VAL A 195 14.94 -2.44 -19.87
N ALA A 196 15.98 -2.86 -20.55
CA ALA A 196 17.07 -1.97 -20.91
C ALA A 196 16.58 -1.03 -22.03
N ALA A 197 16.52 0.27 -21.74
CA ALA A 197 16.07 1.25 -22.71
C ALA A 197 17.22 1.74 -23.61
N THR A 198 18.35 2.15 -23.04
CA THR A 198 19.49 2.73 -23.79
C THR A 198 20.76 2.63 -22.97
N SER A 199 21.90 2.47 -23.65
CA SER A 199 23.23 2.64 -23.05
C SER A 199 23.76 4.05 -23.34
N THR A 200 24.29 4.69 -22.31
CA THR A 200 24.91 6.03 -22.40
C THR A 200 26.35 5.98 -21.91
N ASP A 201 27.10 7.06 -22.06
CA ASP A 201 28.49 7.14 -21.59
C ASP A 201 28.59 7.05 -20.06
N ILE A 202 27.57 7.47 -19.33
CA ILE A 202 27.52 7.47 -17.88
C ILE A 202 26.95 6.18 -17.29
N GLY A 203 26.23 5.37 -18.09
CA GLY A 203 25.59 4.14 -17.62
C GLY A 203 24.50 3.63 -18.55
N LYS A 204 23.74 2.69 -18.06
CA LYS A 204 22.60 2.07 -18.76
C LYS A 204 21.31 2.65 -18.21
N VAL A 205 20.46 3.19 -19.07
CA VAL A 205 19.10 3.55 -18.69
C VAL A 205 18.26 2.29 -18.66
N VAL A 206 17.63 2.01 -17.54
CA VAL A 206 16.72 0.88 -17.37
C VAL A 206 15.33 1.40 -17.05
N GLN A 207 14.33 0.75 -17.60
CA GLN A 207 12.93 1.01 -17.31
C GLN A 207 12.39 -0.14 -16.47
N ASN A 208 11.96 0.16 -15.25
CA ASN A 208 11.33 -0.79 -14.36
C ASN A 208 9.82 -0.65 -14.47
N CYS A 209 9.17 -1.72 -14.87
CA CYS A 209 7.73 -1.77 -15.12
C CYS A 209 7.07 -2.67 -14.09
N CYS A 210 5.94 -2.24 -13.57
CA CYS A 210 5.03 -3.08 -12.82
C CYS A 210 3.68 -3.17 -13.54
N TYR A 211 3.01 -4.29 -13.37
CA TYR A 211 1.68 -4.51 -13.94
C TYR A 211 0.73 -4.86 -12.82
N ALA A 212 -0.47 -4.30 -12.87
CA ALA A 212 -1.55 -4.70 -11.98
C ALA A 212 -2.89 -4.71 -12.70
N ARG A 213 -3.74 -5.63 -12.32
CA ARG A 213 -5.15 -5.64 -12.69
C ARG A 213 -5.95 -5.21 -11.45
N ILE A 214 -6.83 -4.24 -11.63
CA ILE A 214 -7.75 -3.77 -10.60
C ILE A 214 -9.16 -4.13 -11.05
N THR A 215 -9.83 -4.95 -10.26
CA THR A 215 -11.24 -5.29 -10.45
C THR A 215 -12.04 -4.65 -9.32
N ILE A 216 -13.13 -3.97 -9.67
CA ILE A 216 -14.06 -3.37 -8.71
C ILE A 216 -15.38 -4.11 -8.82
N LYS A 217 -15.87 -4.62 -7.68
CA LYS A 217 -17.17 -5.28 -7.55
C LYS A 217 -18.08 -4.45 -6.67
N LYS A 218 -19.39 -4.49 -6.96
CA LYS A 218 -20.44 -3.93 -6.13
C LYS A 218 -21.52 -4.98 -5.91
N GLY A 219 -21.76 -5.35 -4.66
CA GLY A 219 -22.71 -6.41 -4.34
C GLY A 219 -22.39 -7.77 -4.97
N GLY A 220 -21.09 -8.05 -5.20
CA GLY A 220 -20.61 -9.27 -5.85
C GLY A 220 -20.50 -9.21 -7.38
N GLU A 221 -21.11 -8.19 -8.01
CA GLU A 221 -21.04 -8.01 -9.47
C GLU A 221 -19.83 -7.16 -9.88
N THR A 222 -19.11 -7.59 -10.91
CA THR A 222 -18.00 -6.83 -11.46
C THR A 222 -18.50 -5.64 -12.26
N ILE A 223 -18.21 -4.43 -11.75
CA ILE A 223 -18.58 -3.17 -12.43
C ILE A 223 -17.42 -2.58 -13.24
N TYR A 224 -16.20 -2.99 -12.94
CA TYR A 224 -15.00 -2.52 -13.64
C TYR A 224 -13.85 -3.50 -13.51
N THR A 225 -13.12 -3.68 -14.61
CA THR A 225 -11.83 -4.36 -14.63
C THR A 225 -10.91 -3.61 -15.58
N SER A 226 -9.71 -3.30 -15.14
CA SER A 226 -8.68 -2.70 -15.99
C SER A 226 -7.30 -3.17 -15.60
N GLN A 227 -6.42 -3.20 -16.60
CA GLN A 227 -5.00 -3.42 -16.40
C GLN A 227 -4.29 -2.08 -16.37
N HIS A 228 -3.36 -1.95 -15.45
CA HIS A 228 -2.55 -0.75 -15.24
C HIS A 228 -1.08 -1.12 -15.35
N GLN A 229 -0.30 -0.18 -15.84
CA GLN A 229 1.16 -0.29 -15.91
C GLN A 229 1.77 0.94 -15.24
N GLY A 230 2.69 0.70 -14.32
CA GLY A 230 3.56 1.72 -13.76
C GLY A 230 4.96 1.58 -14.34
N ASN A 231 5.65 2.71 -14.51
CA ASN A 231 7.00 2.74 -15.09
C ASN A 231 7.87 3.74 -14.36
N VAL A 232 9.07 3.32 -13.97
CA VAL A 232 10.10 4.20 -13.43
C VAL A 232 11.39 3.99 -14.21
N GLN A 233 12.02 5.08 -14.64
CA GLN A 233 13.32 5.04 -15.32
C GLN A 233 14.44 5.34 -14.33
N ASN A 234 15.45 4.50 -14.33
CA ASN A 234 16.65 4.65 -13.53
C ASN A 234 17.91 4.58 -14.40
N ILE A 235 18.96 5.29 -13.98
CA ILE A 235 20.29 5.17 -14.58
C ILE A 235 21.10 4.23 -13.69
N VAL A 236 21.53 3.09 -14.24
CA VAL A 236 22.48 2.17 -13.60
C VAL A 236 23.88 2.57 -14.05
N PRO A 237 24.74 3.14 -13.18
CA PRO A 237 26.08 3.57 -13.54
C PRO A 237 26.94 2.43 -14.06
N ARG A 238 27.94 2.72 -14.91
CA ARG A 238 28.89 1.70 -15.37
C ARG A 238 29.64 1.08 -14.18
N GLY A 239 29.71 -0.24 -14.17
CA GLY A 239 30.43 -0.99 -13.11
C GLY A 239 29.64 -1.21 -11.83
N SER A 240 28.43 -0.69 -11.70
CA SER A 240 27.54 -1.05 -10.62
C SER A 240 26.84 -2.41 -10.91
N SER A 241 26.73 -3.27 -9.89
CA SER A 241 25.93 -4.48 -10.00
C SER A 241 24.44 -4.12 -10.01
N GLU A 242 23.69 -4.67 -10.97
CA GLU A 242 22.23 -4.63 -10.92
C GLU A 242 21.77 -5.44 -9.71
N ARG A 243 21.61 -4.79 -8.55
CA ARG A 243 20.93 -5.42 -7.41
C ARG A 243 19.43 -5.24 -7.57
N THR A 244 18.69 -6.12 -6.92
CA THR A 244 17.24 -6.29 -6.99
C THR A 244 16.52 -4.95 -7.16
N PRO A 245 15.82 -4.72 -8.27
CA PRO A 245 15.20 -3.42 -8.57
C PRO A 245 13.91 -3.18 -7.79
N TRP A 246 13.75 -3.81 -6.60
CA TRP A 246 12.52 -3.76 -5.81
C TRP A 246 12.07 -2.33 -5.52
N LEU A 247 13.00 -1.44 -5.14
CA LEU A 247 12.65 -0.04 -4.88
C LEU A 247 12.04 0.63 -6.10
N ALA A 248 12.61 0.39 -7.28
CA ALA A 248 12.09 0.94 -8.53
C ALA A 248 10.71 0.36 -8.88
N TYR A 249 10.49 -0.92 -8.59
CA TYR A 249 9.16 -1.53 -8.76
C TYR A 249 8.16 -0.99 -7.75
N SER A 250 8.55 -0.78 -6.51
CA SER A 250 7.72 -0.14 -5.49
C SER A 250 7.35 1.29 -5.89
N ASP A 251 8.29 2.07 -6.41
CA ASP A 251 8.03 3.42 -6.93
C ASP A 251 7.08 3.39 -8.12
N ALA A 252 7.26 2.44 -9.05
CA ALA A 252 6.36 2.26 -10.20
C ALA A 252 4.93 1.86 -9.78
N LEU A 253 4.78 1.02 -8.75
CA LEU A 253 3.49 0.67 -8.16
C LEU A 253 2.82 1.89 -7.52
N ASN A 254 3.59 2.68 -6.77
CA ASN A 254 3.09 3.90 -6.14
C ASN A 254 2.53 4.88 -7.18
N GLU A 255 3.31 5.17 -8.22
CA GLU A 255 2.87 6.06 -9.29
C GLU A 255 1.62 5.54 -9.99
N MET A 256 1.58 4.23 -10.26
CA MET A 256 0.44 3.58 -10.90
C MET A 256 -0.84 3.70 -10.06
N PHE A 257 -0.78 3.37 -8.76
CA PHE A 257 -1.94 3.46 -7.88
C PHE A 257 -2.37 4.92 -7.67
N PHE A 258 -1.42 5.83 -7.47
CA PHE A 258 -1.70 7.25 -7.32
C PHE A 258 -2.37 7.85 -8.57
N SER A 259 -1.84 7.56 -9.76
CA SER A 259 -2.41 8.05 -11.03
C SER A 259 -3.80 7.45 -11.30
N GLY A 260 -4.01 6.17 -10.95
CA GLY A 260 -5.30 5.48 -11.07
C GLY A 260 -6.38 5.94 -10.09
N ALA A 261 -5.99 6.58 -8.98
CA ALA A 261 -6.88 6.90 -7.86
C ALA A 261 -8.12 7.73 -8.25
N LYS A 262 -7.92 8.76 -9.07
CA LYS A 262 -9.03 9.65 -9.53
C LYS A 262 -10.05 8.91 -10.36
N LYS A 263 -9.60 7.98 -11.21
CA LYS A 263 -10.45 7.15 -12.05
C LYS A 263 -11.26 6.17 -11.20
N ILE A 264 -10.62 5.52 -10.24
CA ILE A 264 -11.29 4.61 -9.31
C ILE A 264 -12.33 5.34 -8.48
N LYS A 265 -12.00 6.52 -7.92
CA LYS A 265 -12.96 7.36 -7.20
C LYS A 265 -14.15 7.77 -8.07
N ALA A 266 -13.93 8.14 -9.32
CA ALA A 266 -15.00 8.51 -10.24
C ALA A 266 -15.95 7.33 -10.50
N LEU A 267 -15.44 6.11 -10.66
CA LEU A 267 -16.22 4.88 -10.82
C LEU A 267 -17.08 4.60 -9.57
N ILE A 268 -16.49 4.66 -8.39
CA ILE A 268 -17.17 4.44 -7.11
C ILE A 268 -18.27 5.51 -6.89
N SER A 269 -18.02 6.75 -7.33
CA SER A 269 -18.99 7.85 -7.26
C SER A 269 -20.08 7.79 -8.36
N GLY A 270 -20.15 6.71 -9.14
CA GLY A 270 -21.17 6.54 -10.19
C GLY A 270 -20.97 7.41 -11.44
N LYS A 271 -19.81 8.06 -11.60
CA LYS A 271 -19.49 8.82 -12.80
C LYS A 271 -19.12 7.86 -13.94
N SER A 272 -19.78 8.03 -15.10
CA SER A 272 -19.45 7.28 -16.30
C SER A 272 -18.02 7.60 -16.77
N ILE A 273 -17.19 6.57 -16.95
CA ILE A 273 -15.84 6.70 -17.51
C ILE A 273 -15.88 6.09 -18.91
N LYS A 274 -15.28 6.79 -19.88
CA LYS A 274 -15.08 6.23 -21.22
C LYS A 274 -14.26 4.95 -21.10
N LYS A 275 -14.74 3.85 -21.72
CA LYS A 275 -13.96 2.60 -21.83
C LYS A 275 -12.65 2.93 -22.52
N GLU A 276 -11.54 2.76 -21.81
CA GLU A 276 -10.22 2.75 -22.44
C GLU A 276 -9.97 1.39 -23.06
N ASN A 277 -9.30 1.38 -24.20
CA ASN A 277 -8.87 0.12 -24.83
C ASN A 277 -7.98 -0.67 -23.84
N PRO A 278 -8.15 -2.00 -23.76
CA PRO A 278 -7.28 -2.83 -22.95
C PRO A 278 -5.83 -2.63 -23.40
N LEU A 279 -4.95 -2.29 -22.46
CA LEU A 279 -3.52 -2.20 -22.72
C LEU A 279 -2.99 -3.56 -23.16
N LEU A 280 -2.30 -3.59 -24.28
CA LEU A 280 -1.57 -4.76 -24.76
C LEU A 280 -0.47 -5.09 -23.72
N ILE A 281 -0.63 -6.19 -23.00
CA ILE A 281 0.43 -6.72 -22.14
C ILE A 281 1.45 -7.37 -23.06
N ILE A 282 2.65 -6.83 -23.13
CA ILE A 282 3.78 -7.54 -23.72
C ILE A 282 4.16 -8.64 -22.72
N ASN A 283 3.92 -9.89 -23.13
CA ASN A 283 4.34 -11.06 -22.36
C ASN A 283 5.87 -10.97 -22.12
N PRO A 284 6.39 -11.28 -20.94
CA PRO A 284 7.83 -11.27 -20.64
C PRO A 284 8.69 -12.12 -21.58
N SER A 285 8.08 -13.11 -22.26
CA SER A 285 8.72 -13.96 -23.28
C SER A 285 8.70 -13.39 -24.70
N GLY A 286 8.29 -12.12 -24.89
CA GLY A 286 8.22 -11.49 -26.22
C GLY A 286 7.06 -11.97 -27.08
N ILE A 287 6.19 -12.83 -26.58
CA ILE A 287 5.01 -13.31 -27.30
C ILE A 287 3.86 -12.32 -27.05
N LYS A 288 3.35 -11.72 -28.12
CA LYS A 288 2.14 -10.88 -28.07
C LYS A 288 0.94 -11.77 -27.68
N GLY A 289 0.60 -11.79 -26.40
CA GLY A 289 -0.60 -12.43 -25.88
C GLY A 289 -1.71 -11.41 -25.68
N VAL A 290 -2.83 -11.57 -26.40
CA VAL A 290 -4.07 -10.88 -26.07
C VAL A 290 -4.72 -11.71 -24.98
N PHE A 291 -4.74 -11.19 -23.74
CA PHE A 291 -5.60 -11.77 -22.72
C PHE A 291 -7.04 -11.33 -23.02
N VAL A 292 -7.80 -12.22 -23.60
CA VAL A 292 -9.25 -12.08 -23.71
C VAL A 292 -9.85 -12.27 -22.32
N ALA A 293 -10.80 -11.42 -21.97
CA ALA A 293 -11.51 -11.32 -20.70
C ALA A 293 -12.16 -12.63 -20.25
#